data_6d46a5d6148e1f3bab95d8cdbee1c6d8
#
_entry.id   6d46a5d6148e1f3bab95d8cdbee1c6d8
#
_cell.length_a   1.000
_cell.length_b   1.000
_cell.length_c   1.000
_cell.angle_alpha   90.00
_cell.angle_beta   90.00
_cell.angle_gamma   90.00
#
_symmetry.space_group_name_H-M   'P 1'
#
loop_
_entity.id
_entity.type
_entity.pdbx_description
1 polymer ?
#
loop_
_entity_poly.entity_id
_entity_poly.type
_entity_poly.pdbx_seq_one_letter_code
_entity_poly.pdbx_strand_id
1 'polypeptide(L)'
;LTTDIDTINPHIYTASASADVFGMTSLLLYRDYPTADATAFEYVPELAESEPEQVDEEGKVWHIKLRENAKWETGEAITVDDVIYSFQMCLDPLLVNNRASQLASDYITITKATDYYLQGTEGTVSWDEVGIKKADDYTLELLLDAPVTADDIKAHFNYAWTCVIHKPTYEACMNDDRTNTTYGSNLDSYKSCGAFILKEWIPGSLFRYEANPD
;
A
#
# COMPACT_ATOMS: atom_id res chain seq x y z
N LEU A 1 -4.12 22.15 -4.59
CA LEU A 1 -2.73 21.71 -4.49
C LEU A 1 -1.80 22.89 -4.77
N THR A 2 -0.72 23.04 -4.00
CA THR A 2 0.28 24.10 -4.17
C THR A 2 1.33 23.77 -5.23
N THR A 3 1.45 22.48 -5.56
CA THR A 3 2.35 21.92 -6.58
C THR A 3 1.59 20.85 -7.36
N ASP A 4 2.04 20.57 -8.58
CA ASP A 4 1.49 19.46 -9.37
C ASP A 4 2.01 18.13 -8.84
N ILE A 5 1.31 17.03 -9.16
CA ILE A 5 1.76 15.67 -8.85
C ILE A 5 2.79 15.21 -9.87
N ASP A 6 3.69 14.36 -9.45
CA ASP A 6 4.70 13.75 -10.33
C ASP A 6 4.20 12.42 -10.92
N THR A 7 3.39 11.67 -10.16
CA THR A 7 2.81 10.39 -10.57
C THR A 7 1.64 10.02 -9.67
N ILE A 8 0.80 9.11 -10.13
CA ILE A 8 -0.18 8.39 -9.30
C ILE A 8 0.22 6.93 -9.05
N ASN A 9 1.53 6.62 -9.12
CA ASN A 9 2.10 5.35 -8.63
C ASN A 9 2.59 5.52 -7.18
N PRO A 10 2.02 4.82 -6.19
CA PRO A 10 2.36 4.99 -4.79
C PRO A 10 3.78 4.53 -4.43
N HIS A 11 4.44 3.76 -5.28
CA HIS A 11 5.76 3.19 -5.00
C HIS A 11 6.93 4.09 -5.42
N ILE A 12 6.68 5.12 -6.26
CA ILE A 12 7.75 5.96 -6.83
C ILE A 12 7.53 7.46 -6.70
N TYR A 13 6.39 7.91 -6.14
CA TYR A 13 6.10 9.35 -6.01
C TYR A 13 7.14 10.06 -5.14
N THR A 14 7.42 11.32 -5.45
CA THR A 14 8.29 12.20 -4.69
C THR A 14 7.58 13.47 -4.23
N ALA A 15 6.58 13.92 -5.00
CA ALA A 15 5.80 15.10 -4.66
C ALA A 15 4.76 14.77 -3.55
N SER A 16 4.71 15.58 -2.48
CA SER A 16 3.70 15.42 -1.43
C SER A 16 2.26 15.56 -1.96
N ALA A 17 2.05 16.34 -3.01
CA ALA A 17 0.76 16.46 -3.70
C ALA A 17 0.24 15.14 -4.26
N SER A 18 1.13 14.19 -4.64
CA SER A 18 0.72 12.84 -5.03
C SER A 18 0.09 12.07 -3.86
N ALA A 19 0.61 12.26 -2.63
CA ALA A 19 0.02 11.64 -1.43
C ALA A 19 -1.41 12.15 -1.17
N ASP A 20 -1.72 13.43 -1.46
CA ASP A 20 -3.08 13.97 -1.34
C ASP A 20 -4.05 13.27 -2.32
N VAL A 21 -3.60 12.92 -3.52
CA VAL A 21 -4.41 12.16 -4.48
C VAL A 21 -4.68 10.74 -3.96
N PHE A 22 -3.65 10.04 -3.45
CA PHE A 22 -3.83 8.71 -2.86
C PHE A 22 -4.76 8.75 -1.65
N GLY A 23 -4.69 9.80 -0.84
CA GLY A 23 -5.60 10.01 0.30
C GLY A 23 -7.08 10.03 -0.08
N MET A 24 -7.42 10.33 -1.34
CA MET A 24 -8.78 10.35 -1.84
C MET A 24 -9.16 9.12 -2.66
N THR A 25 -8.21 8.55 -3.41
CA THR A 25 -8.48 7.56 -4.46
C THR A 25 -8.03 6.14 -4.13
N SER A 26 -7.26 5.96 -3.04
CA SER A 26 -6.76 4.66 -2.63
C SER A 26 -7.15 4.35 -1.19
N LEU A 27 -7.08 3.05 -0.83
CA LEU A 27 -7.24 2.57 0.53
C LEU A 27 -5.87 2.25 1.13
N LEU A 28 -5.72 2.59 2.41
CA LEU A 28 -4.65 2.16 3.31
C LEU A 28 -5.20 1.08 4.25
N LEU A 29 -4.34 0.29 4.88
CA LEU A 29 -4.82 -0.60 5.94
C LEU A 29 -5.39 0.20 7.12
N TYR A 30 -4.70 1.25 7.51
CA TYR A 30 -5.11 2.19 8.56
C TYR A 30 -4.92 3.62 8.09
N ARG A 31 -5.69 4.55 8.65
CA ARG A 31 -5.58 5.98 8.34
C ARG A 31 -5.60 6.81 9.61
N ASP A 32 -4.80 7.87 9.65
CA ASP A 32 -4.81 8.84 10.72
C ASP A 32 -5.96 9.85 10.53
N TYR A 33 -6.71 10.06 11.60
CA TYR A 33 -7.73 11.10 11.68
C TYR A 33 -7.52 11.96 12.93
N PRO A 34 -7.87 13.25 12.88
CA PRO A 34 -7.88 14.05 14.08
C PRO A 34 -8.92 13.51 15.09
N THR A 35 -8.55 13.44 16.36
CA THR A 35 -9.48 13.15 17.45
C THR A 35 -10.64 14.14 17.46
N ALA A 36 -11.77 13.76 18.08
CA ALA A 36 -12.98 14.58 18.08
C ALA A 36 -12.78 16.01 18.66
N ASP A 37 -11.81 16.18 19.55
CA ASP A 37 -11.40 17.48 20.13
C ASP A 37 -10.30 18.18 19.33
N ALA A 38 -9.82 17.56 18.24
CA ALA A 38 -8.73 18.03 17.37
C ALA A 38 -7.40 18.34 18.11
N THR A 39 -7.15 17.68 19.24
CA THR A 39 -5.89 17.86 20.02
C THR A 39 -4.81 16.86 19.67
N ALA A 40 -5.18 15.72 19.01
CA ALA A 40 -4.29 14.65 18.62
C ALA A 40 -4.77 13.99 17.31
N PHE A 41 -4.02 13.01 16.83
CA PHE A 41 -4.43 12.11 15.76
C PHE A 41 -4.56 10.68 16.32
N GLU A 42 -5.48 9.91 15.76
CA GLU A 42 -5.66 8.49 16.03
C GLU A 42 -5.65 7.70 14.74
N TYR A 43 -5.10 6.48 14.77
CA TYR A 43 -5.12 5.57 13.63
C TYR A 43 -6.39 4.74 13.67
N VAL A 44 -7.19 4.84 12.63
CA VAL A 44 -8.43 4.06 12.50
C VAL A 44 -8.33 3.04 11.36
N PRO A 45 -9.00 1.88 11.48
CA PRO A 45 -9.08 0.92 10.38
C PRO A 45 -9.76 1.52 9.15
N GLU A 46 -9.15 1.36 7.96
CA GLU A 46 -9.70 1.77 6.67
C GLU A 46 -9.98 0.55 5.78
N LEU A 47 -9.00 -0.04 5.12
CA LEU A 47 -9.12 -1.35 4.46
C LEU A 47 -9.14 -2.49 5.49
N ALA A 48 -8.40 -2.35 6.59
CA ALA A 48 -8.56 -3.24 7.73
C ALA A 48 -9.98 -3.14 8.30
N GLU A 49 -10.55 -4.26 8.74
CA GLU A 49 -11.87 -4.30 9.39
C GLU A 49 -11.81 -3.85 10.85
N SER A 50 -10.67 -4.09 11.51
CA SER A 50 -10.48 -3.87 12.95
C SER A 50 -9.01 -3.54 13.28
N GLU A 51 -8.72 -3.37 14.58
CA GLU A 51 -7.37 -3.31 15.11
C GLU A 51 -6.56 -4.57 14.71
N PRO A 52 -5.22 -4.46 14.55
CA PRO A 52 -4.39 -5.63 14.29
C PRO A 52 -4.40 -6.57 15.50
N GLU A 53 -4.46 -7.88 15.25
CA GLU A 53 -4.51 -8.91 16.28
C GLU A 53 -3.12 -9.52 16.49
N GLN A 54 -2.61 -9.46 17.70
CA GLN A 54 -1.39 -10.17 18.07
C GLN A 54 -1.68 -11.67 18.23
N VAL A 55 -0.96 -12.51 17.47
CA VAL A 55 -1.20 -13.96 17.41
C VAL A 55 -0.26 -14.74 18.33
N ASP A 56 0.94 -14.22 18.56
CA ASP A 56 1.95 -14.84 19.43
C ASP A 56 2.13 -14.09 20.75
N GLU A 57 2.80 -14.69 21.73
CA GLU A 57 3.10 -14.06 23.02
C GLU A 57 4.27 -13.05 22.94
N GLU A 58 5.04 -13.07 21.85
CA GLU A 58 6.25 -12.25 21.67
C GLU A 58 5.97 -10.91 21.00
N GLY A 59 4.80 -10.70 20.39
CA GLY A 59 4.46 -9.49 19.64
C GLY A 59 5.16 -9.41 18.28
N LYS A 60 5.44 -10.56 17.69
CA LYS A 60 6.13 -10.70 16.40
C LYS A 60 5.26 -11.27 15.29
N VAL A 61 4.10 -11.88 15.63
CA VAL A 61 3.14 -12.41 14.66
C VAL A 61 1.83 -11.68 14.81
N TRP A 62 1.40 -11.05 13.72
CA TRP A 62 0.21 -10.21 13.69
C TRP A 62 -0.72 -10.59 12.55
N HIS A 63 -2.02 -10.59 12.83
CA HIS A 63 -3.06 -10.69 11.81
C HIS A 63 -3.74 -9.35 11.60
N ILE A 64 -3.95 -8.98 10.34
CA ILE A 64 -4.74 -7.82 9.93
C ILE A 64 -5.88 -8.33 9.07
N LYS A 65 -7.11 -8.28 9.60
CA LYS A 65 -8.31 -8.68 8.88
C LYS A 65 -8.79 -7.54 7.98
N LEU A 66 -9.05 -7.83 6.71
CA LEU A 66 -9.56 -6.88 5.72
C LEU A 66 -11.09 -6.86 5.69
N ARG A 67 -11.65 -5.74 5.28
CA ARG A 67 -13.08 -5.59 4.98
C ARG A 67 -13.44 -6.39 3.73
N GLU A 68 -14.40 -7.31 3.84
CA GLU A 68 -14.85 -8.15 2.74
C GLU A 68 -15.67 -7.40 1.67
N ASN A 69 -16.16 -6.19 1.99
CA ASN A 69 -16.93 -5.37 1.08
C ASN A 69 -16.11 -4.32 0.32
N ALA A 70 -14.80 -4.24 0.54
CA ALA A 70 -13.94 -3.31 -0.19
C ALA A 70 -13.78 -3.75 -1.66
N LYS A 71 -13.88 -2.77 -2.58
CA LYS A 71 -13.83 -3.03 -4.01
C LYS A 71 -13.00 -2.01 -4.77
N TRP A 72 -12.51 -2.43 -5.92
CA TRP A 72 -11.98 -1.56 -6.95
C TRP A 72 -13.13 -0.84 -7.69
N GLU A 73 -12.84 0.32 -8.31
CA GLU A 73 -13.81 1.02 -9.19
C GLU A 73 -14.32 0.17 -10.37
N THR A 74 -13.67 -0.95 -10.65
CA THR A 74 -14.04 -1.96 -11.63
C THR A 74 -15.08 -2.95 -11.11
N GLY A 75 -15.37 -2.91 -9.78
CA GLY A 75 -16.34 -3.78 -9.08
C GLY A 75 -15.75 -5.08 -8.53
N GLU A 76 -14.47 -5.36 -8.75
CA GLU A 76 -13.78 -6.53 -8.22
C GLU A 76 -13.51 -6.35 -6.73
N ALA A 77 -13.63 -7.43 -5.95
CA ALA A 77 -13.29 -7.41 -4.52
C ALA A 77 -11.79 -7.18 -4.30
N ILE A 78 -11.45 -6.43 -3.25
CA ILE A 78 -10.08 -6.32 -2.77
C ILE A 78 -9.85 -7.42 -1.74
N THR A 79 -8.80 -8.19 -1.92
CA THR A 79 -8.41 -9.31 -1.07
C THR A 79 -7.00 -9.15 -0.53
N VAL A 80 -6.58 -10.06 0.33
CA VAL A 80 -5.18 -10.14 0.80
C VAL A 80 -4.20 -10.34 -0.35
N ASP A 81 -4.61 -10.99 -1.44
CA ASP A 81 -3.74 -11.16 -2.62
C ASP A 81 -3.38 -9.81 -3.28
N ASP A 82 -4.29 -8.81 -3.25
CA ASP A 82 -4.01 -7.46 -3.72
C ASP A 82 -3.02 -6.73 -2.81
N VAL A 83 -3.16 -6.88 -1.49
CA VAL A 83 -2.24 -6.30 -0.51
C VAL A 83 -0.84 -6.90 -0.65
N ILE A 84 -0.75 -8.23 -0.68
CA ILE A 84 0.53 -8.95 -0.85
C ILE A 84 1.18 -8.57 -2.17
N TYR A 85 0.42 -8.54 -3.28
CA TYR A 85 0.94 -8.12 -4.59
C TYR A 85 1.48 -6.69 -4.54
N SER A 86 0.76 -5.78 -3.89
CA SER A 86 1.18 -4.37 -3.77
C SER A 86 2.51 -4.25 -3.04
N PHE A 87 2.66 -4.95 -1.92
CA PHE A 87 3.89 -4.92 -1.13
C PHE A 87 5.04 -5.66 -1.83
N GLN A 88 4.74 -6.75 -2.54
CA GLN A 88 5.74 -7.44 -3.36
C GLN A 88 6.27 -6.54 -4.48
N MET A 89 5.41 -5.82 -5.18
CA MET A 89 5.84 -4.89 -6.23
C MET A 89 6.57 -3.68 -5.64
N CYS A 90 6.17 -3.20 -4.47
CA CYS A 90 6.90 -2.13 -3.78
C CYS A 90 8.34 -2.55 -3.46
N LEU A 91 8.53 -3.77 -2.97
CA LEU A 91 9.84 -4.33 -2.58
C LEU A 91 10.59 -5.03 -3.71
N ASP A 92 10.05 -5.09 -4.93
CA ASP A 92 10.67 -5.82 -6.03
C ASP A 92 12.09 -5.28 -6.31
N PRO A 93 13.13 -6.13 -6.20
CA PRO A 93 14.52 -5.70 -6.33
C PRO A 93 14.89 -5.22 -7.73
N LEU A 94 14.12 -5.59 -8.76
CA LEU A 94 14.36 -5.17 -10.15
C LEU A 94 13.71 -3.82 -10.47
N LEU A 95 12.61 -3.47 -9.80
CA LEU A 95 11.92 -2.19 -9.99
C LEU A 95 12.63 -1.03 -9.27
N VAL A 96 13.40 -1.32 -8.23
CA VAL A 96 14.18 -0.34 -7.44
C VAL A 96 13.34 0.87 -7.03
N ASN A 97 12.15 0.62 -6.52
CA ASN A 97 11.20 1.65 -6.12
C ASN A 97 11.76 2.52 -4.99
N ASN A 98 11.66 3.85 -5.11
CA ASN A 98 12.20 4.78 -4.11
C ASN A 98 11.47 4.73 -2.75
N ARG A 99 10.28 4.11 -2.68
CA ARG A 99 9.50 3.91 -1.45
C ARG A 99 9.72 2.55 -0.78
N ALA A 100 10.45 1.64 -1.41
CA ALA A 100 10.72 0.31 -0.87
C ALA A 100 11.40 0.35 0.52
N SER A 101 12.37 1.25 0.71
CA SER A 101 13.06 1.42 1.99
C SER A 101 12.16 1.88 3.14
N GLN A 102 11.00 2.49 2.85
CA GLN A 102 10.03 2.83 3.88
C GLN A 102 9.18 1.63 4.29
N LEU A 103 8.79 0.76 3.35
CA LEU A 103 8.08 -0.49 3.66
C LEU A 103 9.00 -1.49 4.37
N ALA A 104 10.26 -1.59 3.94
CA ALA A 104 11.31 -2.40 4.58
C ALA A 104 12.08 -1.63 5.66
N SER A 105 11.39 -0.79 6.45
CA SER A 105 12.03 0.11 7.42
C SER A 105 12.42 -0.61 8.72
N ASP A 106 13.32 0.02 9.49
CA ASP A 106 13.68 -0.44 10.84
C ASP A 106 12.58 -0.13 11.89
N TYR A 107 11.52 0.59 11.50
CA TYR A 107 10.43 0.94 12.41
C TYR A 107 9.58 -0.28 12.79
N ILE A 108 9.18 -1.08 11.80
CA ILE A 108 8.74 -2.45 11.99
C ILE A 108 9.58 -3.35 11.08
N THR A 109 10.33 -4.27 11.66
CA THR A 109 11.27 -5.12 10.90
C THR A 109 10.53 -6.34 10.37
N ILE A 110 9.93 -6.23 9.18
CA ILE A 110 9.27 -7.36 8.52
C ILE A 110 10.34 -8.37 8.11
N THR A 111 10.19 -9.63 8.56
CA THR A 111 11.14 -10.72 8.30
C THR A 111 11.52 -10.79 6.83
N LYS A 112 12.81 -10.77 6.53
CA LYS A 112 13.39 -10.85 5.19
C LYS A 112 13.00 -9.74 4.19
N ALA A 113 12.20 -8.72 4.55
CA ALA A 113 11.78 -7.67 3.62
C ALA A 113 12.98 -6.85 3.09
N THR A 114 13.90 -6.46 3.98
CA THR A 114 15.12 -5.72 3.61
C THR A 114 16.06 -6.57 2.76
N ASP A 115 16.27 -7.84 3.12
CA ASP A 115 17.12 -8.77 2.34
C ASP A 115 16.53 -8.98 0.94
N TYR A 116 15.19 -9.14 0.82
CA TYR A 116 14.50 -9.28 -0.45
C TYR A 116 14.66 -8.04 -1.33
N TYR A 117 14.41 -6.86 -0.77
CA TYR A 117 14.50 -5.60 -1.50
C TYR A 117 15.92 -5.29 -1.99
N LEU A 118 16.94 -5.56 -1.16
CA LEU A 118 18.34 -5.20 -1.46
C LEU A 118 19.13 -6.23 -2.28
N GLN A 119 18.55 -7.39 -2.60
CA GLN A 119 19.26 -8.47 -3.27
C GLN A 119 19.61 -8.18 -4.75
N GLY A 120 18.97 -7.18 -5.38
CA GLY A 120 19.21 -6.86 -6.80
C GLY A 120 18.90 -8.04 -7.72
N THR A 121 19.75 -8.28 -8.70
CA THR A 121 19.62 -9.37 -9.69
C THR A 121 20.16 -10.72 -9.21
N GLU A 122 20.82 -10.80 -8.04
CA GLU A 122 21.41 -12.03 -7.54
C GLU A 122 20.37 -13.04 -7.01
N GLY A 123 19.22 -12.55 -6.53
CA GLY A 123 18.05 -13.36 -6.26
C GLY A 123 18.23 -14.45 -5.20
N THR A 124 18.80 -14.12 -4.04
CA THR A 124 19.11 -15.08 -2.98
C THR A 124 17.99 -15.33 -1.98
N VAL A 125 16.98 -14.42 -1.93
CA VAL A 125 15.82 -14.51 -1.05
C VAL A 125 14.56 -14.61 -1.91
N SER A 126 13.74 -15.63 -1.69
CA SER A 126 12.46 -15.76 -2.37
C SER A 126 11.38 -14.96 -1.65
N TRP A 127 10.31 -14.56 -2.37
CA TRP A 127 9.16 -13.89 -1.75
C TRP A 127 8.52 -14.72 -0.64
N ASP A 128 8.56 -16.05 -0.77
CA ASP A 128 8.00 -16.96 0.22
C ASP A 128 8.72 -16.92 1.57
N GLU A 129 9.90 -16.30 1.65
CA GLU A 129 10.65 -16.10 2.90
C GLU A 129 10.30 -14.76 3.57
N VAL A 130 9.72 -13.81 2.82
CA VAL A 130 9.32 -12.50 3.35
C VAL A 130 8.15 -12.66 4.32
N GLY A 131 8.19 -11.98 5.44
CA GLY A 131 7.18 -12.04 6.52
C GLY A 131 5.85 -11.37 6.22
N ILE A 132 5.42 -11.33 4.95
CA ILE A 132 4.12 -10.84 4.47
C ILE A 132 3.39 -12.02 3.87
N LYS A 133 2.40 -12.56 4.58
CA LYS A 133 1.77 -13.84 4.27
C LYS A 133 0.25 -13.73 4.17
N LYS A 134 -0.32 -14.71 3.52
CA LYS A 134 -1.76 -14.94 3.45
C LYS A 134 -2.16 -15.97 4.48
N ALA A 135 -2.92 -15.59 5.51
CA ALA A 135 -3.55 -16.57 6.42
C ALA A 135 -4.85 -17.11 5.81
N ASP A 136 -5.68 -16.23 5.21
CA ASP A 136 -6.85 -16.58 4.40
C ASP A 136 -7.13 -15.45 3.37
N ASP A 137 -8.24 -15.49 2.64
CA ASP A 137 -8.55 -14.51 1.57
C ASP A 137 -8.70 -13.07 2.08
N TYR A 138 -8.97 -12.89 3.37
CA TYR A 138 -9.17 -11.58 4.00
C TYR A 138 -8.33 -11.36 5.25
N THR A 139 -7.36 -12.23 5.55
CA THR A 139 -6.47 -12.08 6.69
C THR A 139 -5.01 -12.08 6.25
N LEU A 140 -4.38 -10.91 6.35
CA LEU A 140 -2.95 -10.73 6.17
C LEU A 140 -2.23 -11.14 7.45
N GLU A 141 -1.19 -11.99 7.33
CA GLU A 141 -0.28 -12.32 8.42
C GLU A 141 1.06 -11.61 8.23
N LEU A 142 1.53 -10.95 9.28
CA LEU A 142 2.85 -10.32 9.36
C LEU A 142 3.74 -11.08 10.32
N LEU A 143 4.95 -11.44 9.86
CA LEU A 143 6.03 -12.02 10.66
C LEU A 143 7.12 -10.96 10.82
N LEU A 144 7.48 -10.65 12.07
CA LEU A 144 8.44 -9.58 12.41
C LEU A 144 9.65 -10.14 13.15
N ASP A 145 10.82 -9.54 12.93
CA ASP A 145 12.06 -9.95 13.61
C ASP A 145 12.13 -9.41 15.05
N ALA A 146 11.41 -8.32 15.34
CA ALA A 146 11.36 -7.69 16.66
C ALA A 146 9.92 -7.48 17.13
N PRO A 147 9.65 -7.51 18.45
CA PRO A 147 8.33 -7.20 19.00
C PRO A 147 7.91 -5.77 18.71
N VAL A 148 6.64 -5.58 18.38
CA VAL A 148 6.01 -4.28 18.18
C VAL A 148 4.66 -4.21 18.89
N THR A 149 4.06 -3.03 18.93
CA THR A 149 2.68 -2.81 19.42
C THR A 149 1.69 -2.71 18.25
N ALA A 150 0.39 -2.80 18.56
CA ALA A 150 -0.66 -2.54 17.58
C ALA A 150 -0.57 -1.13 16.97
N ASP A 151 -0.19 -0.14 17.78
CA ASP A 151 -0.02 1.24 17.30
C ASP A 151 1.17 1.38 16.34
N ASP A 152 2.26 0.62 16.54
CA ASP A 152 3.39 0.58 15.60
C ASP A 152 2.95 0.01 14.24
N ILE A 153 2.15 -1.07 14.23
CA ILE A 153 1.57 -1.64 13.01
C ILE A 153 0.71 -0.61 12.29
N LYS A 154 -0.24 0.02 12.99
CA LYS A 154 -1.13 1.03 12.42
C LYS A 154 -0.36 2.22 11.86
N ALA A 155 0.60 2.73 12.61
CA ALA A 155 1.45 3.84 12.18
C ALA A 155 2.26 3.51 10.91
N HIS A 156 2.77 2.28 10.78
CA HIS A 156 3.53 1.86 9.61
C HIS A 156 2.66 1.76 8.34
N PHE A 157 1.44 1.23 8.48
CA PHE A 157 0.53 1.01 7.35
C PHE A 157 -0.46 2.17 7.10
N ASN A 158 -0.14 3.37 7.60
CA ASN A 158 -0.90 4.61 7.39
C ASN A 158 -0.34 5.49 6.25
N TYR A 159 0.68 5.07 5.53
CA TYR A 159 1.34 5.91 4.56
C TYR A 159 1.02 5.54 3.11
N ALA A 160 1.04 6.53 2.22
CA ALA A 160 0.68 6.39 0.81
C ALA A 160 1.45 5.29 0.05
N TRP A 161 2.68 4.96 0.44
CA TRP A 161 3.44 3.84 -0.16
C TRP A 161 2.90 2.45 0.22
N THR A 162 1.97 2.36 1.16
CA THR A 162 1.26 1.12 1.52
C THR A 162 -0.11 1.01 0.86
N CYS A 163 -0.48 1.96 -0.03
CA CYS A 163 -1.70 1.86 -0.83
C CYS A 163 -1.70 0.59 -1.68
N VAL A 164 -2.86 -0.05 -1.77
CA VAL A 164 -3.05 -1.17 -2.69
C VAL A 164 -3.01 -0.71 -4.14
N ILE A 165 -2.45 -1.53 -5.03
CA ILE A 165 -2.39 -1.31 -6.46
C ILE A 165 -3.18 -2.39 -7.20
N HIS A 166 -3.89 -2.00 -8.26
CA HIS A 166 -4.69 -2.93 -9.06
C HIS A 166 -3.80 -3.82 -9.92
N LYS A 167 -3.65 -5.09 -9.52
CA LYS A 167 -2.73 -6.04 -10.17
C LYS A 167 -2.90 -6.13 -11.69
N PRO A 168 -4.12 -6.32 -12.26
CA PRO A 168 -4.28 -6.43 -13.71
C PRO A 168 -3.78 -5.19 -14.46
N THR A 169 -4.03 -3.98 -13.93
CA THR A 169 -3.56 -2.73 -14.52
C THR A 169 -2.04 -2.59 -14.38
N TYR A 170 -1.49 -2.96 -13.21
CA TYR A 170 -0.04 -2.88 -12.97
C TYR A 170 0.73 -3.80 -13.91
N GLU A 171 0.28 -5.06 -14.07
CA GLU A 171 0.89 -6.03 -14.98
C GLU A 171 0.80 -5.59 -16.46
N ALA A 172 -0.32 -4.97 -16.87
CA ALA A 172 -0.45 -4.41 -18.22
C ALA A 172 0.50 -3.22 -18.50
N CYS A 173 1.00 -2.57 -17.45
CA CYS A 173 1.94 -1.45 -17.51
C CYS A 173 3.41 -1.89 -17.36
N MET A 174 3.66 -3.15 -17.01
CA MET A 174 4.99 -3.71 -16.80
C MET A 174 5.70 -3.94 -18.14
N ASN A 175 6.99 -3.59 -18.23
CA ASN A 175 7.80 -3.93 -19.39
C ASN A 175 8.19 -5.43 -19.39
N ASP A 176 8.65 -5.92 -20.54
CA ASP A 176 8.90 -7.36 -20.77
C ASP A 176 9.96 -7.96 -19.83
N ASP A 177 10.97 -7.19 -19.45
CA ASP A 177 12.05 -7.63 -18.54
C ASP A 177 11.75 -7.34 -17.05
N ARG A 178 10.56 -6.77 -16.74
CA ARG A 178 10.07 -6.45 -15.40
C ARG A 178 10.98 -5.52 -14.58
N THR A 179 11.68 -4.65 -15.24
CA THR A 179 12.57 -3.65 -14.60
C THR A 179 11.95 -2.27 -14.50
N ASN A 180 10.79 -2.04 -15.14
CA ASN A 180 10.10 -0.75 -15.15
C ASN A 180 8.60 -0.92 -15.38
N THR A 181 7.82 0.05 -14.89
CA THR A 181 6.37 0.11 -15.12
C THR A 181 5.92 1.53 -15.47
N THR A 182 4.93 1.64 -16.33
CA THR A 182 4.22 2.90 -16.62
C THR A 182 2.95 3.06 -15.77
N TYR A 183 2.72 2.20 -14.76
CA TYR A 183 1.59 2.33 -13.84
C TYR A 183 1.56 3.72 -13.19
N GLY A 184 0.40 4.34 -13.18
CA GLY A 184 0.21 5.65 -12.59
C GLY A 184 0.83 6.84 -13.36
N SER A 185 1.25 6.63 -14.62
CA SER A 185 1.72 7.73 -15.48
C SER A 185 0.57 8.53 -16.11
N ASN A 186 -0.63 7.97 -16.14
CA ASN A 186 -1.87 8.58 -16.64
C ASN A 186 -3.08 7.84 -16.04
N LEU A 187 -4.29 8.34 -16.31
CA LEU A 187 -5.54 7.76 -15.77
C LEU A 187 -5.81 6.33 -16.22
N ASP A 188 -5.51 5.99 -17.48
CA ASP A 188 -5.78 4.64 -18.02
C ASP A 188 -4.91 3.58 -17.32
N SER A 189 -3.74 4.01 -16.82
CA SER A 189 -2.78 3.18 -16.10
C SER A 189 -2.97 3.16 -14.58
N TYR A 190 -4.15 3.54 -14.08
CA TYR A 190 -4.47 3.60 -12.65
C TYR A 190 -5.90 3.13 -12.40
N LYS A 191 -6.15 2.59 -11.20
CA LYS A 191 -7.50 2.26 -10.71
C LYS A 191 -7.67 2.74 -9.29
N SER A 192 -8.80 3.40 -9.04
CA SER A 192 -9.18 3.88 -7.71
C SER A 192 -9.90 2.79 -6.92
N CYS A 193 -9.75 2.84 -5.59
CA CYS A 193 -10.51 2.00 -4.66
C CYS A 193 -10.92 2.76 -3.39
N GLY A 194 -10.51 4.03 -3.24
CA GLY A 194 -10.86 4.89 -2.12
C GLY A 194 -12.25 5.53 -2.25
N ALA A 195 -12.53 6.51 -1.38
CA ALA A 195 -13.81 7.20 -1.35
C ALA A 195 -14.15 7.97 -2.64
N PHE A 196 -13.15 8.24 -3.46
CA PHE A 196 -13.32 8.96 -4.72
C PHE A 196 -12.60 8.24 -5.87
N ILE A 197 -13.17 8.36 -7.06
CA ILE A 197 -12.59 7.92 -8.33
C ILE A 197 -11.99 9.13 -9.02
N LEU A 198 -10.71 9.04 -9.43
CA LEU A 198 -10.05 10.07 -10.22
C LEU A 198 -10.54 9.97 -11.68
N LYS A 199 -11.26 10.97 -12.16
CA LYS A 199 -11.88 10.99 -13.52
C LYS A 199 -11.13 11.86 -14.50
N GLU A 200 -10.39 12.83 -14.04
CA GLU A 200 -9.63 13.72 -14.93
C GLU A 200 -8.38 14.23 -14.22
N TRP A 201 -7.29 14.23 -14.94
CA TRP A 201 -6.02 14.82 -14.54
C TRP A 201 -5.42 15.57 -15.72
N ILE A 202 -5.40 16.90 -15.61
CA ILE A 202 -4.73 17.80 -16.55
C ILE A 202 -3.55 18.41 -15.80
N PRO A 203 -2.30 18.02 -16.12
CA PRO A 203 -1.11 18.50 -15.42
C PRO A 203 -1.06 20.02 -15.32
N GLY A 204 -0.78 20.53 -14.12
CA GLY A 204 -0.71 21.96 -13.82
C GLY A 204 -2.05 22.70 -13.82
N SER A 205 -3.19 22.04 -14.00
CA SER A 205 -4.49 22.68 -14.22
C SER A 205 -5.64 22.09 -13.39
N LEU A 206 -5.93 20.80 -13.51
CA LEU A 206 -7.19 20.23 -13.00
C LEU A 206 -7.02 18.80 -12.52
N PHE A 207 -7.65 18.54 -11.36
CA PHE A 207 -8.05 17.20 -10.92
C PHE A 207 -9.57 17.19 -10.75
N ARG A 208 -10.24 16.19 -11.33
CA ARG A 208 -11.67 15.96 -11.11
C ARG A 208 -11.90 14.58 -10.52
N TYR A 209 -12.62 14.57 -9.42
CA TYR A 209 -13.00 13.38 -8.69
C TYR A 209 -14.51 13.20 -8.73
N GLU A 210 -14.95 11.96 -8.70
CA GLU A 210 -16.34 11.56 -8.48
C GLU A 210 -16.41 10.67 -7.25
N ALA A 211 -17.49 10.75 -6.46
CA ALA A 211 -17.68 9.85 -5.32
C ALA A 211 -17.68 8.39 -5.81
N ASN A 212 -16.97 7.53 -5.12
CA ASN A 212 -17.03 6.09 -5.35
C ASN A 212 -18.37 5.58 -4.79
N PRO A 213 -19.21 4.89 -5.56
CA PRO A 213 -20.52 4.40 -5.10
C PRO A 213 -20.42 3.12 -4.24
N ASP A 214 -19.27 2.43 -4.26
CA ASP A 214 -19.02 1.14 -3.60
C ASP A 214 -18.27 1.26 -2.28
#